data_f1913a759173065e277f6c06d86e9cea
#
_entry.id   f1913a759173065e277f6c06d86e9cea
#
_cell.length_a   1.000
_cell.length_b   1.000
_cell.length_c   1.000
_cell.angle_alpha   90.00
_cell.angle_beta   90.00
_cell.angle_gamma   90.00
#
_symmetry.space_group_name_H-M   'P 1'
#
loop_
_entity.id
_entity.type
_entity.pdbx_description
1 polymer ?
#
loop_
_entity_poly.entity_id
_entity_poly.type
_entity_poly.pdbx_seq_one_letter_code
_entity_poly.pdbx_strand_id
1 'polypeptide(L)'
;MELKIKGNPGNGNHYKDVTMEHVVSYNPAAREVNIFQTSQTPQSRLVSWFAKLQEDFKNDVRLQKKMDDIMRYRTKLPRTIGLERKLQDGGFHKSAIDKARRQKQSYAKKATRFQYFEMATTIDNYLFAIVSDHFDREVLPLIEDEKPLREINQAVYNKVVLPVMEELNTVGDADTCLCYTLDDIFGMLYYLTGNCHINWAIYDV
;
A
#
# COMPACT_ATOMS: atom_id res chain seq x y z
N MET A 1 -47.65 2.06 -6.63
CA MET A 1 -47.36 3.15 -5.70
C MET A 1 -46.37 4.07 -6.41
N GLU A 2 -46.85 5.16 -6.98
CA GLU A 2 -46.06 6.08 -7.78
C GLU A 2 -45.32 7.05 -6.86
N LEU A 3 -44.00 7.05 -6.88
CA LEU A 3 -43.21 8.07 -6.23
C LEU A 3 -43.03 9.27 -7.18
N LYS A 4 -43.80 10.31 -6.95
CA LYS A 4 -43.65 11.60 -7.62
C LYS A 4 -42.42 12.33 -7.02
N ILE A 5 -41.37 12.45 -7.81
CA ILE A 5 -40.25 13.36 -7.50
C ILE A 5 -40.69 14.77 -7.91
N LYS A 6 -40.97 15.66 -6.93
CA LYS A 6 -41.11 17.08 -7.17
C LYS A 6 -39.74 17.71 -7.30
N GLY A 7 -39.35 18.08 -8.50
CA GLY A 7 -38.21 18.95 -8.73
C GLY A 7 -38.58 20.37 -8.35
N ASN A 8 -37.75 21.04 -7.57
CA ASN A 8 -37.83 22.45 -7.25
C ASN A 8 -36.94 23.23 -8.22
N PRO A 9 -37.44 24.17 -8.98
CA PRO A 9 -36.64 25.02 -9.86
C PRO A 9 -36.12 26.25 -9.06
N GLY A 10 -34.84 26.30 -8.77
CA GLY A 10 -34.25 27.50 -8.16
C GLY A 10 -32.78 27.36 -7.81
N ASN A 11 -31.95 27.82 -8.72
CA ASN A 11 -30.63 28.44 -8.57
C ASN A 11 -29.65 27.88 -7.52
N GLY A 12 -28.49 27.47 -8.00
CA GLY A 12 -27.25 27.39 -7.20
C GLY A 12 -26.63 26.00 -7.26
N ASN A 13 -25.53 25.88 -8.02
CA ASN A 13 -24.65 24.73 -8.05
C ASN A 13 -24.13 24.38 -6.66
N HIS A 14 -24.76 23.41 -6.02
CA HIS A 14 -24.14 22.63 -4.97
C HIS A 14 -24.26 21.18 -5.39
N TYR A 15 -23.18 20.64 -5.98
CA TYR A 15 -22.95 19.22 -5.99
C TYR A 15 -22.72 18.80 -4.55
N LYS A 16 -23.79 18.36 -3.87
CA LYS A 16 -23.63 17.53 -2.68
C LYS A 16 -23.22 16.16 -3.20
N ASP A 17 -22.11 15.65 -2.67
CA ASP A 17 -21.72 14.25 -2.80
C ASP A 17 -22.92 13.36 -2.44
N VAL A 18 -23.58 12.83 -3.46
CA VAL A 18 -24.54 11.75 -3.29
C VAL A 18 -23.72 10.47 -3.37
N THR A 19 -23.30 9.97 -2.24
CA THR A 19 -22.84 8.59 -2.11
C THR A 19 -24.04 7.70 -2.42
N MET A 20 -24.19 7.27 -3.68
CA MET A 20 -25.14 6.22 -4.04
C MET A 20 -24.60 4.90 -3.51
N GLU A 21 -25.03 4.50 -2.34
CA GLU A 21 -24.64 3.21 -1.76
C GLU A 21 -25.25 2.02 -2.47
N HIS A 22 -26.34 2.20 -3.23
CA HIS A 22 -27.00 1.11 -3.96
C HIS A 22 -27.61 1.59 -5.29
N VAL A 23 -27.24 0.95 -6.37
CA VAL A 23 -27.95 1.05 -7.65
C VAL A 23 -28.92 -0.13 -7.75
N VAL A 24 -30.21 0.15 -7.65
CA VAL A 24 -31.25 -0.84 -7.84
C VAL A 24 -31.67 -0.82 -9.31
N SER A 25 -31.36 -1.88 -10.06
CA SER A 25 -31.87 -2.08 -11.42
C SER A 25 -33.13 -2.94 -11.37
N TYR A 26 -34.24 -2.40 -11.85
CA TYR A 26 -35.52 -3.11 -11.92
C TYR A 26 -35.68 -3.77 -13.29
N ASN A 27 -35.78 -5.10 -13.31
CA ASN A 27 -36.10 -5.86 -14.52
C ASN A 27 -37.58 -6.28 -14.48
N PRO A 28 -38.47 -5.63 -15.24
CA PRO A 28 -39.92 -5.90 -15.20
C PRO A 28 -40.31 -7.30 -15.72
N ALA A 29 -39.43 -7.96 -16.49
CA ALA A 29 -39.73 -9.27 -17.05
C ALA A 29 -39.41 -10.42 -16.06
N ALA A 30 -38.49 -10.22 -15.12
CA ALA A 30 -38.04 -11.26 -14.19
C ALA A 30 -38.63 -11.13 -12.79
N ARG A 31 -39.31 -10.03 -12.44
CA ARG A 31 -39.80 -9.72 -11.08
C ARG A 31 -38.71 -9.81 -9.98
N GLU A 32 -37.42 -9.80 -10.36
CA GLU A 32 -36.32 -9.85 -9.45
C GLU A 32 -35.60 -8.50 -9.38
N VAL A 33 -35.27 -8.09 -8.16
CA VAL A 33 -34.49 -6.88 -7.93
C VAL A 33 -33.03 -7.31 -7.78
N ASN A 34 -32.22 -7.06 -8.82
CA ASN A 34 -30.78 -7.29 -8.73
C ASN A 34 -30.10 -6.09 -8.06
N ILE A 35 -29.62 -6.29 -6.85
CA ILE A 35 -28.79 -5.32 -6.16
C ILE A 35 -27.36 -5.52 -6.65
N PHE A 36 -26.90 -4.66 -7.56
CA PHE A 36 -25.50 -4.63 -7.92
C PHE A 36 -24.73 -3.88 -6.82
N GLN A 37 -23.89 -4.61 -6.11
CA GLN A 37 -22.88 -3.95 -5.30
C GLN A 37 -21.96 -3.17 -6.22
N THR A 38 -21.93 -1.85 -6.07
CA THR A 38 -20.99 -0.98 -6.76
C THR A 38 -19.56 -1.46 -6.49
N SER A 39 -18.72 -1.39 -7.52
CA SER A 39 -17.31 -1.78 -7.45
C SER A 39 -16.68 -1.27 -6.16
N GLN A 40 -16.15 -2.19 -5.36
CA GLN A 40 -15.46 -1.85 -4.13
C GLN A 40 -14.34 -0.86 -4.43
N THR A 41 -14.29 0.23 -3.67
CA THR A 41 -13.16 1.17 -3.71
C THR A 41 -11.87 0.44 -3.32
N PRO A 42 -10.67 0.93 -3.70
CA PRO A 42 -9.41 0.33 -3.25
C PRO A 42 -9.33 0.14 -1.74
N GLN A 43 -9.86 1.10 -0.98
CA GLN A 43 -9.96 1.05 0.49
C GLN A 43 -10.85 -0.11 0.96
N SER A 44 -11.98 -0.37 0.28
CA SER A 44 -12.86 -1.49 0.64
C SER A 44 -12.20 -2.85 0.37
N ARG A 45 -11.33 -2.95 -0.64
CA ARG A 45 -10.53 -4.17 -0.87
C ARG A 45 -9.52 -4.40 0.24
N LEU A 46 -8.81 -3.38 0.65
CA LEU A 46 -7.83 -3.49 1.75
C LEU A 46 -8.50 -3.93 3.05
N VAL A 47 -9.61 -3.31 3.42
CA VAL A 47 -10.41 -3.71 4.59
C VAL A 47 -10.84 -5.18 4.50
N SER A 48 -11.33 -5.61 3.34
CA SER A 48 -11.72 -7.01 3.09
C SER A 48 -10.55 -7.98 3.26
N TRP A 49 -9.36 -7.62 2.78
CA TRP A 49 -8.17 -8.46 2.93
C TRP A 49 -7.69 -8.59 4.38
N PHE A 50 -7.74 -7.50 5.15
CA PHE A 50 -7.42 -7.54 6.58
C PHE A 50 -8.43 -8.39 7.37
N ALA A 51 -9.72 -8.27 7.07
CA ALA A 51 -10.76 -9.08 7.70
C ALA A 51 -10.54 -10.58 7.40
N LYS A 52 -10.26 -10.93 6.14
CA LYS A 52 -9.95 -12.31 5.75
C LYS A 52 -8.66 -12.83 6.41
N LEU A 53 -7.61 -12.01 6.48
CA LEU A 53 -6.38 -12.38 7.18
C LEU A 53 -6.64 -12.69 8.64
N GLN A 54 -7.48 -11.89 9.31
CA GLN A 54 -7.84 -12.12 10.70
C GLN A 54 -8.56 -13.48 10.89
N GLU A 55 -9.45 -13.82 9.96
CA GLU A 55 -10.13 -15.11 9.95
C GLU A 55 -9.16 -16.27 9.72
N ASP A 56 -8.33 -16.17 8.67
CA ASP A 56 -7.31 -17.17 8.33
C ASP A 56 -6.32 -17.37 9.48
N PHE A 57 -5.93 -16.28 10.16
CA PHE A 57 -5.03 -16.33 11.30
C PHE A 57 -5.64 -17.01 12.51
N LYS A 58 -6.93 -16.73 12.83
CA LYS A 58 -7.66 -17.40 13.91
C LYS A 58 -7.81 -18.90 13.68
N ASN A 59 -8.00 -19.29 12.41
CA ASN A 59 -8.23 -20.68 12.02
C ASN A 59 -6.93 -21.41 11.65
N ASP A 60 -5.76 -20.76 11.76
CA ASP A 60 -4.44 -21.25 11.35
C ASP A 60 -4.38 -21.77 9.90
N VAL A 61 -5.13 -21.11 9.01
CA VAL A 61 -5.16 -21.45 7.57
C VAL A 61 -3.91 -20.92 6.89
N ARG A 62 -2.97 -21.82 6.58
CA ARG A 62 -1.70 -21.47 5.93
C ARG A 62 -1.67 -21.99 4.50
N LEU A 63 -1.04 -21.22 3.63
CA LEU A 63 -0.77 -21.66 2.26
C LEU A 63 0.12 -22.91 2.26
N GLN A 64 -0.36 -23.94 1.57
CA GLN A 64 0.42 -25.16 1.32
C GLN A 64 1.31 -25.06 0.07
N LYS A 65 1.05 -24.10 -0.83
CA LYS A 65 1.81 -23.86 -2.06
C LYS A 65 2.58 -22.55 -1.98
N LYS A 66 3.85 -22.57 -2.40
CA LYS A 66 4.60 -21.34 -2.74
C LYS A 66 3.90 -20.67 -3.91
N MET A 67 3.43 -19.45 -3.71
CA MET A 67 2.89 -18.61 -4.79
C MET A 67 4.05 -17.81 -5.37
N ASP A 68 4.59 -18.22 -6.51
CA ASP A 68 5.75 -17.59 -7.13
C ASP A 68 5.48 -16.12 -7.52
N ASP A 69 4.26 -15.79 -7.94
CA ASP A 69 3.86 -14.42 -8.32
C ASP A 69 3.84 -13.45 -7.12
N ILE A 70 3.62 -13.97 -5.92
CA ILE A 70 3.59 -13.18 -4.69
C ILE A 70 5.02 -12.82 -4.22
N MET A 71 6.03 -13.50 -4.76
CA MET A 71 7.43 -13.31 -4.36
C MET A 71 8.17 -12.21 -5.14
N ARG A 72 7.50 -11.51 -6.07
CA ARG A 72 8.14 -10.53 -6.97
C ARG A 72 9.04 -9.54 -6.23
N TYR A 73 8.53 -8.90 -5.19
CA TYR A 73 9.28 -7.91 -4.42
C TYR A 73 10.24 -8.52 -3.38
N ARG A 74 10.12 -9.82 -3.12
CA ARG A 74 10.99 -10.55 -2.19
C ARG A 74 12.21 -11.13 -2.89
N THR A 75 12.18 -11.25 -4.21
CA THR A 75 13.29 -11.78 -5.01
C THR A 75 14.37 -10.71 -5.14
N LYS A 76 15.59 -11.10 -4.80
CA LYS A 76 16.77 -10.26 -4.97
C LYS A 76 17.21 -10.34 -6.43
N LEU A 77 17.28 -9.18 -7.10
CA LEU A 77 17.76 -9.14 -8.47
C LEU A 77 19.27 -9.50 -8.53
N PRO A 78 19.77 -10.18 -9.57
CA PRO A 78 21.19 -10.47 -9.72
C PRO A 78 22.01 -9.19 -9.85
N ARG A 79 23.24 -9.20 -9.34
CA ARG A 79 24.18 -8.04 -9.30
C ARG A 79 23.71 -6.88 -8.42
N THR A 80 23.03 -7.17 -7.33
CA THR A 80 22.44 -6.15 -6.49
C THR A 80 23.47 -5.39 -5.64
N ILE A 81 23.42 -4.07 -5.73
CA ILE A 81 24.02 -3.17 -4.75
C ILE A 81 23.18 -3.27 -3.46
N GLY A 82 23.83 -3.53 -2.32
CA GLY A 82 23.12 -3.69 -1.05
C GLY A 82 22.55 -2.38 -0.50
N LEU A 83 21.62 -2.46 0.47
CA LEU A 83 21.00 -1.32 1.14
C LEU A 83 22.02 -0.26 1.58
N GLU A 84 23.06 -0.69 2.28
CA GLU A 84 24.05 0.23 2.87
C GLU A 84 24.74 1.07 1.80
N ARG A 85 25.20 0.43 0.73
CA ARG A 85 25.87 1.11 -0.35
C ARG A 85 24.94 2.10 -1.06
N LYS A 86 23.70 1.72 -1.34
CA LYS A 86 22.72 2.61 -1.97
C LYS A 86 22.44 3.85 -1.11
N LEU A 87 22.33 3.69 0.20
CA LEU A 87 22.13 4.82 1.11
C LEU A 87 23.40 5.68 1.24
N GLN A 88 24.59 5.07 1.22
CA GLN A 88 25.85 5.82 1.19
C GLN A 88 25.96 6.67 -0.08
N ASP A 89 25.66 6.09 -1.25
CA ASP A 89 25.69 6.77 -2.53
C ASP A 89 24.63 7.91 -2.57
N GLY A 90 23.50 7.75 -1.88
CA GLY A 90 22.50 8.79 -1.64
C GLY A 90 22.85 9.82 -0.57
N GLY A 91 24.08 9.80 -0.03
CA GLY A 91 24.56 10.81 0.92
C GLY A 91 24.12 10.62 2.39
N PHE A 92 23.60 9.46 2.76
CA PHE A 92 23.15 9.20 4.13
C PHE A 92 24.32 9.01 5.10
N HIS A 93 24.20 9.59 6.28
CA HIS A 93 25.15 9.36 7.37
C HIS A 93 25.00 7.97 7.98
N LYS A 94 26.08 7.45 8.57
CA LYS A 94 26.12 6.12 9.17
C LYS A 94 24.98 5.86 10.15
N SER A 95 24.65 6.82 11.01
CA SER A 95 23.54 6.67 11.98
C SER A 95 22.18 6.46 11.31
N ALA A 96 21.91 7.14 10.18
CA ALA A 96 20.69 6.96 9.39
C ALA A 96 20.68 5.59 8.70
N ILE A 97 21.83 5.14 8.19
CA ILE A 97 21.99 3.81 7.59
C ILE A 97 21.75 2.71 8.63
N ASP A 98 22.28 2.87 9.84
CA ASP A 98 22.07 1.93 10.94
C ASP A 98 20.59 1.88 11.38
N LYS A 99 19.88 3.03 11.37
CA LYS A 99 18.43 3.09 11.60
C LYS A 99 17.69 2.34 10.49
N ALA A 100 17.99 2.63 9.23
CA ALA A 100 17.37 1.99 8.06
C ALA A 100 17.55 0.46 8.08
N ARG A 101 18.74 -0.02 8.49
CA ARG A 101 19.01 -1.45 8.65
C ARG A 101 18.10 -2.08 9.71
N ARG A 102 17.92 -1.44 10.87
CA ARG A 102 17.04 -1.93 11.93
C ARG A 102 15.58 -1.97 11.48
N GLN A 103 15.09 -0.91 10.83
CA GLN A 103 13.73 -0.84 10.30
C GLN A 103 13.49 -1.93 9.25
N LYS A 104 14.41 -2.11 8.28
CA LYS A 104 14.36 -3.20 7.31
C LYS A 104 14.30 -4.57 7.99
N GLN A 105 15.13 -4.81 9.01
CA GLN A 105 15.17 -6.09 9.72
C GLN A 105 13.88 -6.34 10.51
N SER A 106 13.33 -5.31 11.16
CA SER A 106 12.06 -5.40 11.88
C SER A 106 10.92 -5.80 10.95
N TYR A 107 10.79 -5.08 9.83
CA TYR A 107 9.79 -5.42 8.82
C TYR A 107 9.99 -6.83 8.24
N ALA A 108 11.23 -7.21 7.87
CA ALA A 108 11.52 -8.53 7.32
C ALA A 108 11.13 -9.67 8.27
N LYS A 109 11.32 -9.49 9.60
CA LYS A 109 10.87 -10.46 10.61
C LYS A 109 9.34 -10.57 10.63
N LYS A 110 8.62 -9.43 10.57
CA LYS A 110 7.16 -9.40 10.48
C LYS A 110 6.68 -10.12 9.21
N ALA A 111 7.21 -9.77 8.06
CA ALA A 111 6.87 -10.38 6.78
C ALA A 111 7.15 -11.90 6.77
N THR A 112 8.26 -12.35 7.38
CA THR A 112 8.58 -13.78 7.51
C THR A 112 7.59 -14.51 8.41
N ARG A 113 7.14 -13.89 9.50
CA ARG A 113 6.14 -14.48 10.40
C ARG A 113 4.82 -14.77 9.70
N PHE A 114 4.40 -13.87 8.81
CA PHE A 114 3.11 -13.95 8.13
C PHE A 114 3.18 -14.47 6.69
N GLN A 115 4.36 -14.89 6.20
CA GLN A 115 4.58 -15.28 4.79
C GLN A 115 3.73 -16.44 4.29
N TYR A 116 3.15 -17.23 5.18
CA TYR A 116 2.31 -18.37 4.82
C TYR A 116 0.81 -18.05 4.81
N PHE A 117 0.43 -16.81 5.13
CA PHE A 117 -0.94 -16.33 5.00
C PHE A 117 -1.09 -15.57 3.68
N GLU A 118 -1.99 -16.04 2.82
CA GLU A 118 -2.20 -15.47 1.48
C GLU A 118 -2.51 -13.98 1.55
N MET A 119 -3.44 -13.61 2.43
CA MET A 119 -3.85 -12.22 2.55
C MET A 119 -2.74 -11.32 3.07
N ALA A 120 -1.90 -11.77 3.99
CA ALA A 120 -0.76 -10.99 4.45
C ALA A 120 0.22 -10.70 3.31
N THR A 121 0.49 -11.69 2.47
CA THR A 121 1.37 -11.53 1.31
C THR A 121 0.73 -10.64 0.23
N THR A 122 -0.59 -10.74 0.05
CA THR A 122 -1.35 -9.87 -0.87
C THR A 122 -1.31 -8.41 -0.41
N ILE A 123 -1.51 -8.17 0.89
CA ILE A 123 -1.42 -6.83 1.50
C ILE A 123 0.00 -6.28 1.36
N ASP A 124 1.04 -7.06 1.71
CA ASP A 124 2.44 -6.64 1.55
C ASP A 124 2.74 -6.22 0.10
N ASN A 125 2.34 -7.03 -0.90
CA ASN A 125 2.59 -6.73 -2.30
C ASN A 125 1.85 -5.47 -2.77
N TYR A 126 0.63 -5.26 -2.30
CA TYR A 126 -0.13 -4.05 -2.58
C TYR A 126 0.57 -2.81 -2.00
N LEU A 127 1.00 -2.86 -0.74
CA LEU A 127 1.72 -1.78 -0.10
C LEU A 127 3.09 -1.52 -0.75
N PHE A 128 3.81 -2.57 -1.15
CA PHE A 128 5.05 -2.43 -1.91
C PHE A 128 4.84 -1.71 -3.23
N ALA A 129 3.77 -2.05 -3.96
CA ALA A 129 3.46 -1.38 -5.22
C ALA A 129 3.21 0.12 -5.02
N ILE A 130 2.46 0.49 -3.97
CA ILE A 130 2.18 1.90 -3.64
C ILE A 130 3.47 2.61 -3.24
N VAL A 131 4.26 2.03 -2.33
CA VAL A 131 5.53 2.63 -1.88
C VAL A 131 6.48 2.85 -3.04
N SER A 132 6.61 1.86 -3.95
CA SER A 132 7.48 1.97 -5.13
C SER A 132 6.98 3.05 -6.08
N ASP A 133 5.69 3.05 -6.42
CA ASP A 133 5.09 4.00 -7.33
C ASP A 133 5.18 5.45 -6.80
N HIS A 134 4.91 5.66 -5.51
CA HIS A 134 5.06 6.98 -4.90
C HIS A 134 6.53 7.43 -4.87
N PHE A 135 7.45 6.51 -4.60
CA PHE A 135 8.87 6.85 -4.62
C PHE A 135 9.33 7.25 -6.02
N ASP A 136 8.95 6.48 -7.04
CA ASP A 136 9.33 6.75 -8.43
C ASP A 136 8.77 8.07 -8.95
N ARG A 137 7.56 8.44 -8.53
CA ARG A 137 6.92 9.69 -8.97
C ARG A 137 7.36 10.93 -8.20
N GLU A 138 7.55 10.80 -6.90
CA GLU A 138 7.69 11.96 -6.01
C GLU A 138 9.11 12.16 -5.49
N VAL A 139 9.92 11.10 -5.45
CA VAL A 139 11.26 11.14 -4.84
C VAL A 139 12.36 11.00 -5.89
N LEU A 140 12.20 10.08 -6.84
CA LEU A 140 13.21 9.84 -7.87
C LEU A 140 13.55 11.12 -8.66
N PRO A 141 12.59 11.96 -9.09
CA PRO A 141 12.92 13.22 -9.77
C PRO A 141 13.76 14.17 -8.92
N LEU A 142 13.58 14.18 -7.59
CA LEU A 142 14.40 15.01 -6.70
C LEU A 142 15.83 14.49 -6.61
N ILE A 143 16.02 13.17 -6.70
CA ILE A 143 17.34 12.54 -6.76
C ILE A 143 18.00 12.86 -8.10
N GLU A 144 17.27 12.77 -9.20
CA GLU A 144 17.74 13.12 -10.55
C GLU A 144 18.14 14.60 -10.66
N ASP A 145 17.40 15.47 -10.00
CA ASP A 145 17.69 16.92 -9.89
C ASP A 145 18.80 17.25 -8.87
N GLU A 146 19.45 16.25 -8.26
CA GLU A 146 20.47 16.39 -7.23
C GLU A 146 20.05 17.29 -6.05
N LYS A 147 18.76 17.22 -5.65
CA LYS A 147 18.24 18.00 -4.52
C LYS A 147 18.93 17.62 -3.20
N PRO A 148 19.00 18.54 -2.24
CA PRO A 148 19.58 18.25 -0.93
C PRO A 148 18.89 17.05 -0.26
N LEU A 149 19.67 16.19 0.38
CA LEU A 149 19.17 14.99 1.09
C LEU A 149 18.03 15.32 2.07
N ARG A 150 18.03 16.48 2.69
CA ARG A 150 16.96 16.94 3.58
C ARG A 150 15.62 17.04 2.84
N GLU A 151 15.62 17.60 1.63
CA GLU A 151 14.44 17.76 0.78
C GLU A 151 13.93 16.40 0.31
N ILE A 152 14.85 15.53 -0.14
CA ILE A 152 14.56 14.15 -0.52
C ILE A 152 13.89 13.40 0.65
N ASN A 153 14.47 13.47 1.85
CA ASN A 153 13.91 12.81 3.04
C ASN A 153 12.53 13.37 3.43
N GLN A 154 12.30 14.67 3.25
CA GLN A 154 11.00 15.28 3.50
C GLN A 154 9.96 14.79 2.49
N ALA A 155 10.34 14.67 1.21
CA ALA A 155 9.47 14.10 0.18
C ALA A 155 9.15 12.62 0.48
N VAL A 156 10.13 11.81 0.85
CA VAL A 156 9.91 10.43 1.29
C VAL A 156 8.88 10.35 2.41
N TYR A 157 9.01 11.18 3.44
CA TYR A 157 8.06 11.15 4.55
C TYR A 157 6.67 11.60 4.11
N ASN A 158 6.56 12.77 3.45
CA ASN A 158 5.27 13.40 3.17
C ASN A 158 4.54 12.78 1.98
N LYS A 159 5.28 12.23 1.00
CA LYS A 159 4.71 11.78 -0.29
C LYS A 159 4.69 10.26 -0.45
N VAL A 160 5.51 9.53 0.32
CA VAL A 160 5.55 8.08 0.26
C VAL A 160 4.99 7.48 1.56
N VAL A 161 5.61 7.79 2.70
CA VAL A 161 5.31 7.09 3.95
C VAL A 161 3.96 7.52 4.54
N LEU A 162 3.71 8.82 4.61
CA LEU A 162 2.49 9.35 5.23
C LEU A 162 1.21 8.94 4.47
N PRO A 163 1.14 9.03 3.12
CA PRO A 163 -0.05 8.57 2.38
C PRO A 163 -0.35 7.07 2.59
N VAL A 164 0.68 6.23 2.65
CA VAL A 164 0.49 4.79 2.94
C VAL A 164 -0.06 4.58 4.35
N MET A 165 0.43 5.36 5.33
CA MET A 165 -0.11 5.30 6.70
C MET A 165 -1.55 5.81 6.77
N GLU A 166 -1.90 6.85 6.04
CA GLU A 166 -3.28 7.36 5.96
C GLU A 166 -4.20 6.30 5.37
N GLU A 167 -3.78 5.61 4.30
CA GLU A 167 -4.56 4.51 3.72
C GLU A 167 -4.72 3.35 4.72
N LEU A 168 -3.67 2.95 5.42
CA LEU A 168 -3.74 1.93 6.47
C LEU A 168 -4.64 2.34 7.63
N ASN A 169 -4.65 3.61 8.02
CA ASN A 169 -5.53 4.11 9.07
C ASN A 169 -7.02 4.00 8.70
N THR A 170 -7.36 3.96 7.40
CA THR A 170 -8.75 3.71 6.97
C THR A 170 -9.23 2.29 7.26
N VAL A 171 -8.30 1.35 7.43
CA VAL A 171 -8.60 -0.04 7.79
C VAL A 171 -9.07 -0.14 9.24
N GLY A 172 -8.58 0.76 10.11
CA GLY A 172 -8.97 0.85 11.52
C GLY A 172 -8.76 -0.47 12.28
N ASP A 173 -9.78 -0.87 13.03
CA ASP A 173 -9.73 -2.06 13.88
C ASP A 173 -9.65 -3.40 13.10
N ALA A 174 -9.74 -3.40 11.78
CA ALA A 174 -9.57 -4.63 10.98
C ALA A 174 -8.12 -5.11 10.94
N ASP A 175 -7.11 -4.24 11.18
CA ASP A 175 -5.71 -4.66 11.31
C ASP A 175 -5.35 -5.09 12.72
N THR A 176 -5.77 -6.27 13.13
CA THR A 176 -5.40 -6.87 14.42
C THR A 176 -4.21 -7.82 14.34
N CYS A 177 -3.76 -8.17 13.15
CA CYS A 177 -2.70 -9.15 12.92
C CYS A 177 -1.35 -8.53 12.57
N LEU A 178 -1.34 -7.64 11.55
CA LEU A 178 -0.12 -7.04 11.05
C LEU A 178 0.26 -5.79 11.85
N CYS A 179 -0.72 -5.00 12.29
CA CYS A 179 -0.53 -3.80 13.11
C CYS A 179 0.62 -2.95 12.57
N TYR A 180 0.49 -2.53 11.31
CA TYR A 180 1.54 -1.76 10.65
C TYR A 180 1.76 -0.41 11.34
N THR A 181 3.01 -0.09 11.52
CA THR A 181 3.48 1.17 12.11
C THR A 181 4.24 1.99 11.07
N LEU A 182 4.49 3.26 11.39
CA LEU A 182 5.35 4.14 10.59
C LEU A 182 6.73 3.50 10.33
N ASP A 183 7.30 2.82 11.35
CA ASP A 183 8.58 2.14 11.22
C ASP A 183 8.52 0.93 10.28
N ASP A 184 7.36 0.27 10.18
CA ASP A 184 7.17 -0.82 9.22
C ASP A 184 7.14 -0.31 7.78
N ILE A 185 6.52 0.85 7.52
CA ILE A 185 6.48 1.45 6.18
C ILE A 185 7.88 1.91 5.76
N PHE A 186 8.63 2.55 6.64
CA PHE A 186 10.06 2.78 6.39
C PHE A 186 10.83 1.48 6.17
N GLY A 187 10.50 0.44 6.94
CA GLY A 187 11.08 -0.89 6.79
C GLY A 187 10.80 -1.50 5.42
N MET A 188 9.58 -1.34 4.88
CA MET A 188 9.21 -1.73 3.52
C MET A 188 10.04 -1.00 2.47
N LEU A 189 10.16 0.33 2.60
CA LEU A 189 10.96 1.16 1.71
C LEU A 189 12.43 0.66 1.66
N TYR A 190 13.04 0.43 2.81
CA TYR A 190 14.41 -0.08 2.88
C TYR A 190 14.54 -1.56 2.49
N TYR A 191 13.46 -2.32 2.60
CA TYR A 191 13.41 -3.69 2.08
C TYR A 191 13.44 -3.69 0.56
N LEU A 192 12.63 -2.85 -0.09
CA LEU A 192 12.62 -2.62 -1.54
C LEU A 192 13.98 -2.11 -2.03
N THR A 193 14.59 -1.15 -1.30
CA THR A 193 15.94 -0.66 -1.57
C THR A 193 16.97 -1.80 -1.59
N GLY A 194 16.93 -2.65 -0.57
CA GLY A 194 17.86 -3.76 -0.44
C GLY A 194 17.65 -4.89 -1.47
N ASN A 195 16.46 -4.98 -2.06
CA ASN A 195 16.12 -5.93 -3.13
C ASN A 195 16.19 -5.33 -4.53
N CYS A 196 16.73 -4.09 -4.63
CA CYS A 196 16.95 -3.36 -5.88
C CYS A 196 15.70 -2.87 -6.64
N HIS A 197 14.59 -2.71 -5.94
CA HIS A 197 13.40 -2.05 -6.49
C HIS A 197 13.44 -0.53 -6.33
N ILE A 198 14.27 0.00 -5.43
CA ILE A 198 14.44 1.43 -5.15
C ILE A 198 15.93 1.77 -5.12
N ASN A 199 16.30 2.90 -5.73
CA ASN A 199 17.64 3.46 -5.76
C ASN A 199 17.65 4.88 -5.16
N TRP A 200 18.76 5.24 -4.48
CA TRP A 200 18.95 6.53 -3.82
C TRP A 200 20.02 7.39 -4.52
N ALA A 201 20.52 6.92 -5.62
CA ALA A 201 21.44 7.59 -6.51
C ALA A 201 21.18 7.13 -7.95
N ILE A 202 21.62 7.89 -8.91
CA ILE A 202 21.58 7.50 -10.31
C ILE A 202 22.69 6.47 -10.54
N TYR A 203 22.33 5.35 -11.10
CA TYR A 203 23.27 4.32 -11.52
C TYR A 203 23.20 4.18 -13.04
N ASP A 204 24.30 4.47 -13.71
CA ASP A 204 24.45 4.16 -15.14
C ASP A 204 24.41 2.63 -15.31
N VAL A 205 23.42 2.12 -16.01
CA VAL A 205 23.20 0.69 -16.26
C VAL A 205 23.80 0.32 -17.63
#